data_df15e16dec3dd7add702edea80b6c725
#
_entry.id   df15e16dec3dd7add702edea80b6c725
#
_cell.length_a   1.000
_cell.length_b   1.000
_cell.length_c   1.000
_cell.angle_alpha   90.00
_cell.angle_beta   90.00
_cell.angle_gamma   90.00
#
_symmetry.space_group_name_H-M   'P 1'
#
loop_
_entity.id
_entity.type
_entity.pdbx_description
1 polymer ?
#
loop_
_entity_poly.entity_id
_entity_poly.type
_entity_poly.pdbx_seq_one_letter_code
_entity_poly.pdbx_strand_id
1 'polypeptide(L)'
;MKKEDKSAIISQLESTINEYAHFYLADIAGLNAAQTSELRRVCYKQDVKLVVVKNTLLKKALDNTGVDFSELYGSLKGETSLMLSNTGNVPAKLIQEFSKANKSKKPVLKAAYVEQSFYIGENQLEALIHVKSKNDLIADVIALLQSPAKNVVSALQSGGTTIHGVLKTLSERN
;
A
#
# COMPACT_ATOMS: atom_id res chain seq x y z
N MET A 1 13.97 23.28 -20.04
CA MET A 1 13.53 21.98 -20.56
C MET A 1 12.94 22.17 -21.95
N LYS A 2 13.52 21.52 -22.95
CA LYS A 2 13.02 21.56 -24.32
C LYS A 2 11.67 20.83 -24.42
N LYS A 3 10.94 21.07 -25.51
CA LYS A 3 9.62 20.45 -25.73
C LYS A 3 9.75 18.92 -25.91
N GLU A 4 10.81 18.49 -26.56
CA GLU A 4 11.15 17.07 -26.76
C GLU A 4 11.43 16.32 -25.46
N ASP A 5 12.16 16.94 -24.51
CA ASP A 5 12.42 16.34 -23.19
C ASP A 5 11.12 16.14 -22.39
N LYS A 6 10.16 17.06 -22.54
CA LYS A 6 8.87 16.95 -21.84
C LYS A 6 8.01 15.81 -22.37
N SER A 7 8.00 15.62 -23.71
CA SER A 7 7.26 14.51 -24.32
C SER A 7 7.86 13.16 -23.93
N ALA A 8 9.19 13.05 -23.93
CA ALA A 8 9.88 11.83 -23.49
C ALA A 8 9.57 11.47 -22.03
N ILE A 9 9.57 12.47 -21.13
CA ILE A 9 9.21 12.25 -19.71
C ILE A 9 7.76 11.83 -19.57
N ILE A 10 6.83 12.45 -20.32
CA ILE A 10 5.40 12.07 -20.27
C ILE A 10 5.24 10.60 -20.71
N SER A 11 5.86 10.19 -21.81
CA SER A 11 5.80 8.81 -22.30
C SER A 11 6.43 7.81 -21.32
N GLN A 12 7.53 8.17 -20.65
CA GLN A 12 8.13 7.35 -19.60
C GLN A 12 7.23 7.23 -18.38
N LEU A 13 6.55 8.31 -17.97
CA LEU A 13 5.61 8.28 -16.86
C LEU A 13 4.38 7.44 -17.20
N GLU A 14 3.85 7.58 -18.39
CA GLU A 14 2.71 6.81 -18.88
C GLU A 14 3.02 5.30 -18.88
N SER A 15 4.15 4.89 -19.46
CA SER A 15 4.59 3.50 -19.44
C SER A 15 4.79 2.99 -18.00
N THR A 16 5.39 3.80 -17.13
CA THR A 16 5.62 3.45 -15.73
C THR A 16 4.29 3.34 -14.95
N ILE A 17 3.32 4.23 -15.17
CA ILE A 17 2.02 4.16 -14.51
C ILE A 17 1.23 2.91 -14.95
N ASN A 18 1.32 2.56 -16.23
CA ASN A 18 0.65 1.36 -16.78
C ASN A 18 1.31 0.04 -16.32
N GLU A 19 2.58 0.07 -15.91
CA GLU A 19 3.30 -1.08 -15.36
C GLU A 19 2.81 -1.48 -13.96
N TYR A 20 2.36 -0.52 -13.16
CA TYR A 20 1.94 -0.72 -11.78
C TYR A 20 0.43 -0.63 -11.63
N ALA A 21 -0.15 -1.51 -10.79
CA ALA A 21 -1.59 -1.54 -10.55
C ALA A 21 -2.08 -0.38 -9.65
N HIS A 22 -1.23 0.10 -8.74
CA HIS A 22 -1.59 1.11 -7.74
C HIS A 22 -0.57 2.23 -7.70
N PHE A 23 -1.07 3.46 -7.49
CA PHE A 23 -0.19 4.59 -7.26
C PHE A 23 -0.70 5.51 -6.14
N TYR A 24 0.25 6.13 -5.46
CA TYR A 24 0.03 7.04 -4.36
C TYR A 24 0.68 8.39 -4.67
N LEU A 25 -0.01 9.45 -4.34
CA LEU A 25 0.49 10.82 -4.39
C LEU A 25 0.80 11.29 -2.97
N ALA A 26 2.06 11.50 -2.67
CA ALA A 26 2.50 11.94 -1.36
C ALA A 26 3.24 13.28 -1.43
N ASP A 27 3.13 14.07 -0.37
CA ASP A 27 3.91 15.28 -0.18
C ASP A 27 5.16 14.98 0.64
N ILE A 28 6.32 15.17 0.03
CA ILE A 28 7.64 15.01 0.64
C ILE A 28 8.34 16.35 0.88
N ALA A 29 7.65 17.48 0.68
CA ALA A 29 8.22 18.79 0.87
C ALA A 29 8.75 18.99 2.30
N GLY A 30 9.94 19.57 2.42
CA GLY A 30 10.57 19.84 3.72
C GLY A 30 11.32 18.66 4.36
N LEU A 31 11.48 17.54 3.69
CA LEU A 31 12.41 16.49 4.10
C LEU A 31 13.86 16.89 3.76
N ASN A 32 14.79 16.58 4.66
CA ASN A 32 16.23 16.74 4.41
C ASN A 32 16.71 15.76 3.34
N ALA A 33 17.86 16.05 2.71
CA ALA A 33 18.47 15.14 1.75
C ALA A 33 18.74 13.74 2.33
N ALA A 34 19.17 13.66 3.59
CA ALA A 34 19.37 12.41 4.30
C ALA A 34 18.06 11.62 4.45
N GLN A 35 16.98 12.27 4.91
CA GLN A 35 15.64 11.67 5.06
C GLN A 35 15.05 11.24 3.71
N THR A 36 15.24 12.05 2.67
CA THR A 36 14.77 11.70 1.31
C THR A 36 15.53 10.48 0.78
N SER A 37 16.84 10.40 1.04
CA SER A 37 17.64 9.24 0.66
C SER A 37 17.24 7.98 1.43
N GLU A 38 16.95 8.11 2.72
CA GLU A 38 16.45 7.03 3.56
C GLU A 38 15.07 6.56 3.10
N LEU A 39 14.13 7.48 2.82
CA LEU A 39 12.82 7.17 2.26
C LEU A 39 12.95 6.37 0.96
N ARG A 40 13.79 6.80 0.03
CA ARG A 40 14.05 6.06 -1.22
C ARG A 40 14.59 4.66 -0.96
N ARG A 41 15.48 4.51 0.02
CA ARG A 41 16.05 3.21 0.39
C ARG A 41 15.00 2.27 0.98
N VAL A 42 14.10 2.79 1.82
CA VAL A 42 12.99 2.02 2.40
C VAL A 42 11.97 1.65 1.32
N CYS A 43 11.61 2.59 0.44
CA CYS A 43 10.75 2.32 -0.71
C CYS A 43 11.32 1.19 -1.59
N TYR A 44 12.60 1.26 -1.92
CA TYR A 44 13.26 0.22 -2.73
C TYR A 44 13.24 -1.16 -2.08
N LYS A 45 13.40 -1.25 -0.74
CA LYS A 45 13.33 -2.52 0.00
C LYS A 45 11.95 -3.17 -0.02
N GLN A 46 10.91 -2.38 -0.22
CA GLN A 46 9.50 -2.81 -0.23
C GLN A 46 8.90 -2.84 -1.65
N ASP A 47 9.74 -2.86 -2.68
CA ASP A 47 9.33 -2.85 -4.09
C ASP A 47 8.37 -1.70 -4.45
N VAL A 48 8.56 -0.54 -3.80
CA VAL A 48 7.83 0.70 -4.10
C VAL A 48 8.74 1.64 -4.90
N LYS A 49 8.32 1.99 -6.11
CA LYS A 49 9.05 2.94 -6.96
C LYS A 49 8.66 4.37 -6.59
N LEU A 50 9.59 5.14 -6.07
CA LEU A 50 9.39 6.55 -5.73
C LEU A 50 9.93 7.46 -6.83
N VAL A 51 9.05 8.25 -7.44
CA VAL A 51 9.39 9.21 -8.49
C VAL A 51 8.85 10.59 -8.11
N VAL A 52 9.72 11.61 -8.15
CA VAL A 52 9.30 13.00 -7.95
C VAL A 52 9.04 13.64 -9.30
N VAL A 53 7.84 14.13 -9.51
CA VAL A 53 7.37 14.60 -10.81
C VAL A 53 6.73 15.97 -10.71
N LYS A 54 6.85 16.76 -11.76
CA LYS A 54 6.13 18.03 -11.88
C LYS A 54 4.64 17.76 -12.13
N ASN A 55 3.76 18.37 -11.33
CA ASN A 55 2.30 18.15 -11.39
C ASN A 55 1.70 18.31 -12.79
N THR A 56 2.19 19.30 -13.55
CA THR A 56 1.72 19.54 -14.93
C THR A 56 2.08 18.43 -15.92
N LEU A 57 3.20 17.73 -15.69
CA LEU A 57 3.60 16.58 -16.52
C LEU A 57 2.84 15.33 -16.09
N LEU A 58 2.67 15.15 -14.78
CA LEU A 58 1.88 14.05 -14.23
C LEU A 58 0.42 14.12 -14.71
N LYS A 59 -0.19 15.31 -14.67
CA LYS A 59 -1.55 15.50 -15.19
C LYS A 59 -1.68 15.06 -16.65
N LYS A 60 -0.75 15.48 -17.51
CA LYS A 60 -0.75 15.09 -18.92
C LYS A 60 -0.52 13.59 -19.14
N ALA A 61 0.32 12.98 -18.31
CA ALA A 61 0.54 11.53 -18.37
C ALA A 61 -0.74 10.77 -17.96
N LEU A 62 -1.44 11.22 -16.91
CA LEU A 62 -2.71 10.65 -16.48
C LEU A 62 -3.83 10.84 -17.52
N ASP A 63 -3.93 12.02 -18.15
CA ASP A 63 -4.90 12.28 -19.25
C ASP A 63 -4.72 11.30 -20.43
N ASN A 64 -3.47 10.85 -20.69
CA ASN A 64 -3.15 9.92 -21.77
C ASN A 64 -3.47 8.45 -21.44
N THR A 65 -3.60 8.07 -20.17
CA THR A 65 -3.84 6.67 -19.78
C THR A 65 -5.27 6.18 -20.07
N GLY A 66 -6.17 7.07 -20.47
CA GLY A 66 -7.56 6.72 -20.82
C GLY A 66 -8.49 6.43 -19.65
N VAL A 67 -8.01 6.52 -18.43
CA VAL A 67 -8.82 6.45 -17.20
C VAL A 67 -9.12 7.87 -16.72
N ASP A 68 -10.34 8.11 -16.27
CA ASP A 68 -10.73 9.42 -15.76
C ASP A 68 -10.20 9.63 -14.34
N PHE A 69 -9.17 10.48 -14.21
CA PHE A 69 -8.55 10.87 -12.93
C PHE A 69 -8.93 12.28 -12.48
N SER A 70 -10.06 12.82 -12.95
CA SER A 70 -10.49 14.21 -12.63
C SER A 70 -10.55 14.49 -11.13
N GLU A 71 -10.94 13.51 -10.33
CA GLU A 71 -11.01 13.65 -8.87
C GLU A 71 -9.63 13.90 -8.21
N LEU A 72 -8.56 13.37 -8.80
CA LEU A 72 -7.21 13.52 -8.27
C LEU A 72 -6.58 14.88 -8.56
N TYR A 73 -7.08 15.60 -9.59
CA TYR A 73 -6.46 16.87 -10.01
C TYR A 73 -6.55 17.95 -8.94
N GLY A 74 -7.58 17.92 -8.10
CA GLY A 74 -7.70 18.81 -6.95
C GLY A 74 -6.55 18.69 -5.94
N SER A 75 -5.97 17.49 -5.84
CA SER A 75 -4.87 17.15 -4.91
C SER A 75 -3.48 17.46 -5.48
N LEU A 76 -3.34 17.77 -6.77
CA LEU A 76 -2.08 18.08 -7.44
C LEU A 76 -1.60 19.53 -7.18
N LYS A 77 -1.60 19.96 -5.92
CA LYS A 77 -1.10 21.28 -5.50
C LYS A 77 0.20 21.12 -4.71
N GLY A 78 1.17 22.01 -4.95
CA GLY A 78 2.48 21.97 -4.27
C GLY A 78 3.39 20.85 -4.79
N GLU A 79 4.34 20.40 -3.96
CA GLU A 79 5.27 19.32 -4.32
C GLU A 79 4.54 17.97 -4.25
N THR A 80 4.75 17.15 -5.26
CA THR A 80 4.11 15.84 -5.36
C THR A 80 5.14 14.78 -5.73
N SER A 81 5.19 13.74 -4.94
CA SER A 81 5.91 12.52 -5.24
C SER A 81 4.92 11.41 -5.58
N LEU A 82 5.26 10.63 -6.58
CA LEU A 82 4.52 9.47 -7.05
C LEU A 82 5.18 8.23 -6.45
N MET A 83 4.44 7.43 -5.72
CA MET A 83 4.82 6.10 -5.25
C MET A 83 4.00 5.07 -6.01
N LEU A 84 4.66 4.13 -6.65
CA LEU A 84 4.07 3.10 -7.49
C LEU A 84 4.33 1.73 -6.84
N SER A 85 3.32 0.89 -6.78
CA SER A 85 3.40 -0.46 -6.23
C SER A 85 2.37 -1.39 -6.85
N ASN A 86 2.67 -2.68 -6.86
CA ASN A 86 1.71 -3.71 -7.25
C ASN A 86 0.85 -4.20 -6.07
N THR A 87 1.20 -3.80 -4.84
CA THR A 87 0.45 -4.14 -3.63
C THR A 87 -0.19 -2.88 -3.06
N GLY A 88 -1.51 -2.91 -2.85
CA GLY A 88 -2.27 -1.72 -2.46
C GLY A 88 -1.89 -1.15 -1.09
N ASN A 89 -1.57 -1.97 -0.09
CA ASN A 89 -1.37 -1.52 1.30
C ASN A 89 0.07 -1.12 1.65
N VAL A 90 1.07 -1.57 0.87
CA VAL A 90 2.49 -1.36 1.20
C VAL A 90 2.88 0.12 1.24
N PRO A 91 2.56 0.96 0.24
CA PRO A 91 2.92 2.38 0.29
C PRO A 91 2.24 3.12 1.45
N ALA A 92 1.01 2.75 1.81
CA ALA A 92 0.29 3.37 2.93
C ALA A 92 0.97 3.08 4.28
N LYS A 93 1.36 1.82 4.53
CA LYS A 93 2.14 1.44 5.72
C LYS A 93 3.47 2.16 5.80
N LEU A 94 4.18 2.24 4.67
CA LEU A 94 5.46 2.93 4.56
C LEU A 94 5.32 4.43 4.91
N ILE A 95 4.29 5.10 4.37
CA ILE A 95 3.99 6.50 4.68
C ILE A 95 3.74 6.66 6.18
N GLN A 96 2.95 5.77 6.80
CA GLN A 96 2.64 5.83 8.23
C GLN A 96 3.87 5.60 9.10
N GLU A 97 4.66 4.56 8.82
CA GLU A 97 5.87 4.22 9.58
C GLU A 97 6.91 5.36 9.51
N PHE A 98 7.14 5.84 8.30
CA PHE A 98 8.11 6.91 8.08
C PHE A 98 7.66 8.26 8.67
N SER A 99 6.37 8.56 8.60
CA SER A 99 5.78 9.75 9.22
C SER A 99 5.88 9.70 10.75
N LYS A 100 5.67 8.53 11.38
CA LYS A 100 5.85 8.33 12.83
C LYS A 100 7.31 8.43 13.26
N ALA A 101 8.24 7.91 12.45
CA ALA A 101 9.68 7.96 12.74
C ALA A 101 10.26 9.35 12.62
N ASN A 102 9.69 10.20 11.76
CA ASN A 102 10.17 11.56 11.53
C ASN A 102 9.39 12.60 12.31
N LYS A 103 10.10 13.53 12.97
CA LYS A 103 9.51 14.67 13.71
C LYS A 103 8.68 15.60 12.81
N SER A 104 8.94 15.62 11.51
CA SER A 104 8.25 16.47 10.54
C SER A 104 6.86 15.95 10.13
N LYS A 105 6.43 14.77 10.60
CA LYS A 105 5.18 14.09 10.22
C LYS A 105 5.00 13.93 8.70
N LYS A 106 6.09 13.87 7.96
CA LYS A 106 6.10 13.69 6.51
C LYS A 106 6.74 12.35 6.14
N PRO A 107 6.32 11.71 5.06
CA PRO A 107 5.44 12.16 3.98
C PRO A 107 3.95 12.19 4.37
N VAL A 108 3.18 13.10 3.73
CA VAL A 108 1.72 13.21 3.90
C VAL A 108 1.02 12.68 2.65
N LEU A 109 -0.01 11.86 2.84
CA LEU A 109 -0.83 11.36 1.74
C LEU A 109 -1.69 12.50 1.17
N LYS A 110 -1.61 12.74 -0.13
CA LYS A 110 -2.51 13.67 -0.85
C LYS A 110 -3.68 12.94 -1.46
N ALA A 111 -3.38 11.88 -2.20
CA ALA A 111 -4.37 11.03 -2.82
C ALA A 111 -3.74 9.67 -3.17
N ALA A 112 -4.58 8.68 -3.39
CA ALA A 112 -4.16 7.37 -3.87
C ALA A 112 -5.18 6.80 -4.85
N TYR A 113 -4.71 5.99 -5.77
CA TYR A 113 -5.51 5.18 -6.66
C TYR A 113 -5.20 3.71 -6.39
N VAL A 114 -6.15 3.02 -5.79
CA VAL A 114 -5.98 1.63 -5.34
C VAL A 114 -7.25 0.85 -5.65
N GLU A 115 -7.10 -0.33 -6.28
CA GLU A 115 -8.22 -1.22 -6.65
C GLU A 115 -9.34 -0.46 -7.41
N GLN A 116 -8.96 0.36 -8.39
CA GLN A 116 -9.88 1.19 -9.20
C GLN A 116 -10.71 2.21 -8.40
N SER A 117 -10.31 2.51 -7.17
CA SER A 117 -10.97 3.46 -6.29
C SER A 117 -10.06 4.64 -5.97
N PHE A 118 -10.65 5.82 -5.83
CA PHE A 118 -9.94 7.05 -5.48
C PHE A 118 -10.04 7.32 -3.98
N TYR A 119 -8.89 7.58 -3.36
CA TYR A 119 -8.79 7.96 -1.95
C TYR A 119 -8.13 9.32 -1.88
N ILE A 120 -8.83 10.32 -1.34
CA ILE A 120 -8.36 11.71 -1.31
C ILE A 120 -8.21 12.15 0.15
N GLY A 121 -7.02 12.67 0.47
CA GLY A 121 -6.70 13.23 1.77
C GLY A 121 -6.01 12.27 2.73
N GLU A 122 -5.44 12.84 3.78
CA GLU A 122 -4.68 12.12 4.81
C GLU A 122 -5.57 11.18 5.64
N ASN A 123 -6.85 11.53 5.83
CA ASN A 123 -7.80 10.74 6.61
C ASN A 123 -8.04 9.33 6.04
N GLN A 124 -7.80 9.14 4.75
CA GLN A 124 -7.96 7.85 4.08
C GLN A 124 -6.75 6.92 4.26
N LEU A 125 -5.67 7.40 4.89
CA LEU A 125 -4.47 6.59 5.10
C LEU A 125 -4.75 5.33 5.92
N GLU A 126 -5.56 5.43 6.97
CA GLU A 126 -5.93 4.29 7.81
C GLU A 126 -6.72 3.24 7.02
N ALA A 127 -7.67 3.68 6.20
CA ALA A 127 -8.43 2.79 5.32
C ALA A 127 -7.50 2.04 4.36
N LEU A 128 -6.54 2.75 3.74
CA LEU A 128 -5.58 2.19 2.80
C LEU A 128 -4.62 1.16 3.43
N ILE A 129 -4.28 1.31 4.70
CA ILE A 129 -3.45 0.35 5.43
C ILE A 129 -4.16 -1.00 5.58
N HIS A 130 -5.49 -0.97 5.73
CA HIS A 130 -6.33 -2.15 5.90
C HIS A 130 -6.84 -2.76 4.59
N VAL A 131 -6.58 -2.12 3.45
CA VAL A 131 -6.91 -2.70 2.13
C VAL A 131 -6.14 -4.00 1.95
N LYS A 132 -6.85 -5.09 1.75
CA LYS A 132 -6.29 -6.41 1.48
C LYS A 132 -6.04 -6.58 0.00
N SER A 133 -4.99 -7.29 -0.36
CA SER A 133 -4.77 -7.65 -1.76
C SER A 133 -5.83 -8.65 -2.24
N LYS A 134 -6.04 -8.74 -3.55
CA LYS A 134 -6.96 -9.73 -4.15
C LYS A 134 -6.67 -11.16 -3.66
N ASN A 135 -5.40 -11.51 -3.55
CA ASN A 135 -5.00 -12.84 -3.10
C ASN A 135 -5.32 -13.07 -1.61
N ASP A 136 -5.15 -12.04 -0.78
CA ASP A 136 -5.51 -12.11 0.64
C ASP A 136 -7.03 -12.26 0.82
N LEU A 137 -7.84 -11.55 0.02
CA LEU A 137 -9.29 -11.68 0.03
C LEU A 137 -9.74 -13.09 -0.36
N ILE A 138 -9.13 -13.67 -1.40
CA ILE A 138 -9.41 -15.04 -1.81
C ILE A 138 -9.03 -16.03 -0.70
N ALA A 139 -7.87 -15.85 -0.07
CA ALA A 139 -7.43 -16.67 1.05
C ALA A 139 -8.38 -16.60 2.24
N ASP A 140 -8.88 -15.41 2.58
CA ASP A 140 -9.88 -15.21 3.62
C ASP A 140 -11.19 -15.95 3.33
N VAL A 141 -11.69 -15.87 2.09
CA VAL A 141 -12.90 -16.59 1.68
C VAL A 141 -12.71 -18.10 1.78
N ILE A 142 -11.57 -18.62 1.33
CA ILE A 142 -11.24 -20.03 1.46
C ILE A 142 -11.17 -20.45 2.94
N ALA A 143 -10.52 -19.63 3.79
CA ALA A 143 -10.44 -19.89 5.22
C ALA A 143 -11.82 -19.89 5.90
N LEU A 144 -12.71 -18.96 5.51
CA LEU A 144 -14.08 -18.89 6.01
C LEU A 144 -14.89 -20.14 5.61
N LEU A 145 -14.76 -20.60 4.37
CA LEU A 145 -15.42 -21.81 3.90
C LEU A 145 -14.90 -23.09 4.56
N GLN A 146 -13.62 -23.11 4.92
CA GLN A 146 -13.01 -24.26 5.61
C GLN A 146 -13.23 -24.23 7.13
N SER A 147 -13.54 -23.08 7.72
CA SER A 147 -13.64 -22.92 9.17
C SER A 147 -14.69 -23.83 9.82
N PRO A 148 -15.90 -24.05 9.27
CA PRO A 148 -16.86 -25.00 9.85
C PRO A 148 -16.31 -26.42 9.92
N ALA A 149 -15.64 -26.89 8.87
CA ALA A 149 -15.06 -28.24 8.84
C ALA A 149 -13.91 -28.37 9.84
N LYS A 150 -13.00 -27.36 9.91
CA LYS A 150 -11.91 -27.33 10.89
C LYS A 150 -12.43 -27.30 12.32
N ASN A 151 -13.49 -26.52 12.61
CA ASN A 151 -14.08 -26.41 13.93
C ASN A 151 -14.69 -27.75 14.38
N VAL A 152 -15.39 -28.46 13.49
CA VAL A 152 -15.96 -29.79 13.79
C VAL A 152 -14.84 -30.79 14.05
N VAL A 153 -13.82 -30.87 13.21
CA VAL A 153 -12.67 -31.76 13.42
C VAL A 153 -11.96 -31.43 14.73
N SER A 154 -11.72 -30.15 15.01
CA SER A 154 -11.09 -29.70 16.25
C SER A 154 -11.93 -30.06 17.48
N ALA A 155 -13.25 -29.90 17.42
CA ALA A 155 -14.16 -30.31 18.51
C ALA A 155 -14.13 -31.81 18.77
N LEU A 156 -14.08 -32.63 17.73
CA LEU A 156 -13.96 -34.09 17.85
C LEU A 156 -12.60 -34.51 18.44
N GLN A 157 -11.51 -33.84 18.04
CA GLN A 157 -10.17 -34.14 18.55
C GLN A 157 -9.96 -33.62 19.98
N SER A 158 -10.63 -32.50 20.37
CA SER A 158 -10.47 -31.89 21.69
C SER A 158 -10.86 -32.83 22.84
N GLY A 159 -11.88 -33.66 22.64
CA GLY A 159 -12.29 -34.69 23.62
C GLY A 159 -11.15 -35.66 23.92
N GLY A 160 -10.48 -36.17 22.89
CA GLY A 160 -9.32 -37.08 23.02
C GLY A 160 -8.12 -36.43 23.70
N THR A 161 -7.78 -35.19 23.31
CA THR A 161 -6.66 -34.46 23.90
C THR A 161 -6.89 -34.08 25.35
N THR A 162 -8.12 -33.73 25.73
CA THR A 162 -8.48 -33.42 27.11
C THR A 162 -8.36 -34.67 28.00
N ILE A 163 -8.88 -35.83 27.56
CA ILE A 163 -8.76 -37.10 28.28
C ILE A 163 -7.30 -37.52 28.42
N HIS A 164 -6.52 -37.41 27.35
CA HIS A 164 -5.08 -37.72 27.37
C HIS A 164 -4.31 -36.80 28.32
N GLY A 165 -4.63 -35.50 28.34
CA GLY A 165 -4.03 -34.52 29.26
C GLY A 165 -4.34 -34.87 30.73
N VAL A 166 -5.59 -35.20 31.05
CA VAL A 166 -5.98 -35.61 32.41
C VAL A 166 -5.29 -36.91 32.85
N LEU A 167 -5.21 -37.89 31.96
CA LEU A 167 -4.51 -39.14 32.24
C LEU A 167 -3.02 -38.93 32.51
N LYS A 168 -2.38 -38.06 31.72
CA LYS A 168 -0.99 -37.70 31.88
C LYS A 168 -0.71 -37.02 33.21
N THR A 169 -1.54 -36.02 33.59
CA THR A 169 -1.42 -35.34 34.89
C THR A 169 -1.67 -36.26 36.08
N LEU A 170 -2.56 -37.23 35.94
CA LEU A 170 -2.76 -38.25 36.97
C LEU A 170 -1.59 -39.22 37.09
N SER A 171 -0.98 -39.60 35.98
CA SER A 171 0.22 -40.48 35.97
C SER A 171 1.48 -39.80 36.53
N GLU A 172 1.61 -38.50 36.38
CA GLU A 172 2.71 -37.71 36.93
C GLU A 172 2.58 -37.34 38.42
N ARG A 173 1.41 -37.62 38.99
CA ARG A 173 1.09 -37.28 40.38
C ARG A 173 1.34 -38.43 41.39
N ASN A 174 1.77 -39.58 40.89
CA ASN A 174 2.18 -40.76 41.71
C ASN A 174 3.70 -40.86 41.87
#